data_e9ecb2873f5b7270a26ddb1f35c0dc88
#
_entry.id   e9ecb2873f5b7270a26ddb1f35c0dc88
#
_cell.length_a   1.000
_cell.length_b   1.000
_cell.length_c   1.000
_cell.angle_alpha   90.00
_cell.angle_beta   90.00
_cell.angle_gamma   90.00
#
_symmetry.space_group_name_H-M   'P 1'
#
loop_
_entity.id
_entity.type
_entity.pdbx_description
1 polymer ?
#
loop_
_entity_poly.entity_id
_entity_poly.type
_entity_poly.pdbx_seq_one_letter_code
_entity_poly.pdbx_strand_id
1 'polypeptide(L)'
;MLQAFGYYMMMQRYNLLESGVSGIWPALVIIVTLIAGSSFVMWMGEQVNEFGVGNGISIILFAGILARVPNMISGMIDGVRTWSGVQAGSITLESLISGYESAGYSADLAKQQAEAVLGSAIAPWGIALLLVGVLALIVFIVFISDAERRIPVQYAKRQVGRKMYGGQSTTLPVKVNMSGVLPIIFAQSIAMLPATIAAFLPAPQEGSFWYGFIQAIDTKSVLYMLAYFLMIIGFSYFYATIQF
;
A
#
# COMPACT_ATOMS: atom_id res chain seq x y z
N MET A 1 -11.26 8.61 11.79
CA MET A 1 -12.13 9.79 11.71
C MET A 1 -11.73 10.75 10.60
N LEU A 2 -10.50 11.27 10.56
CA LEU A 2 -10.05 12.24 9.54
C LEU A 2 -10.19 11.72 8.11
N GLN A 3 -9.79 10.47 7.83
CA GLN A 3 -9.97 9.84 6.52
C GLN A 3 -11.46 9.64 6.14
N ALA A 4 -12.30 9.24 7.09
CA ALA A 4 -13.73 9.08 6.84
C ALA A 4 -14.39 10.41 6.44
N PHE A 5 -14.00 11.50 7.10
CA PHE A 5 -14.42 12.85 6.71
C PHE A 5 -13.88 13.23 5.32
N GLY A 6 -12.63 12.87 5.00
CA GLY A 6 -12.04 13.07 3.68
C GLY A 6 -12.82 12.36 2.56
N TYR A 7 -13.21 11.11 2.78
CA TYR A 7 -14.05 10.37 1.84
C TYR A 7 -15.41 11.01 1.63
N TYR A 8 -16.05 11.49 2.70
CA TYR A 8 -17.32 12.22 2.58
C TYR A 8 -17.17 13.48 1.70
N MET A 9 -16.14 14.30 1.94
CA MET A 9 -15.88 15.49 1.14
C MET A 9 -15.58 15.15 -0.32
N MET A 10 -14.85 14.07 -0.56
CA MET A 10 -14.59 13.57 -1.91
C MET A 10 -15.88 13.15 -2.62
N MET A 11 -16.76 12.39 -1.93
CA MET A 11 -18.06 12.00 -2.48
C MET A 11 -18.92 13.22 -2.84
N GLN A 12 -18.91 14.24 -1.98
CA GLN A 12 -19.65 15.48 -2.24
C GLN A 12 -19.06 16.24 -3.45
N ARG A 13 -17.75 16.31 -3.57
CA ARG A 13 -17.06 17.01 -4.66
C ARG A 13 -17.28 16.37 -6.03
N TYR A 14 -17.36 15.05 -6.07
CA TYR A 14 -17.61 14.28 -7.30
C TYR A 14 -19.11 14.07 -7.59
N ASN A 15 -20.00 14.73 -6.83
CA ASN A 15 -21.45 14.57 -6.94
C ASN A 15 -21.91 13.10 -6.90
N LEU A 16 -21.24 12.27 -6.08
CA LEU A 16 -21.59 10.86 -5.88
C LEU A 16 -22.76 10.69 -4.87
N LEU A 17 -23.13 11.76 -4.19
CA LEU A 17 -24.30 11.78 -3.32
C LEU A 17 -25.55 12.06 -4.15
N GLU A 18 -26.65 11.39 -3.79
CA GLU A 18 -27.94 11.60 -4.45
C GLU A 18 -28.36 13.07 -4.40
N SER A 19 -28.90 13.58 -5.48
CA SER A 19 -29.32 14.98 -5.61
C SER A 19 -30.41 15.30 -4.56
N GLY A 20 -30.09 16.26 -3.67
CA GLY A 20 -30.97 16.64 -2.55
C GLY A 20 -30.49 16.13 -1.18
N VAL A 21 -29.52 15.23 -1.13
CA VAL A 21 -28.91 14.73 0.12
C VAL A 21 -27.68 15.56 0.45
N SER A 22 -27.90 16.72 1.06
CA SER A 22 -26.84 17.60 1.55
C SER A 22 -27.06 17.97 3.01
N GLY A 23 -25.99 18.17 3.77
CA GLY A 23 -26.09 18.60 5.16
C GLY A 23 -25.28 17.74 6.15
N ILE A 24 -25.42 18.07 7.42
CA ILE A 24 -24.68 17.44 8.52
C ILE A 24 -25.12 15.97 8.72
N TRP A 25 -26.39 15.66 8.52
CA TRP A 25 -26.94 14.32 8.78
C TRP A 25 -26.34 13.24 7.85
N PRO A 26 -26.33 13.39 6.52
CA PRO A 26 -25.65 12.43 5.63
C PRO A 26 -24.16 12.30 5.90
N ALA A 27 -23.49 13.41 6.20
CA ALA A 27 -22.07 13.39 6.60
C ALA A 27 -21.86 12.51 7.82
N LEU A 28 -22.67 12.70 8.86
CA LEU A 28 -22.57 11.94 10.10
C LEU A 28 -22.83 10.44 9.86
N VAL A 29 -23.86 10.10 9.09
CA VAL A 29 -24.17 8.70 8.75
C VAL A 29 -23.00 8.04 8.02
N ILE A 30 -22.47 8.68 6.97
CA ILE A 30 -21.34 8.13 6.20
C ILE A 30 -20.11 7.96 7.07
N ILE A 31 -19.74 8.99 7.85
CA ILE A 31 -18.57 8.95 8.71
C ILE A 31 -18.69 7.85 9.76
N VAL A 32 -19.83 7.77 10.45
CA VAL A 32 -20.08 6.73 11.48
C VAL A 32 -20.06 5.34 10.88
N THR A 33 -20.66 5.15 9.69
CA THR A 33 -20.65 3.85 9.01
C THR A 33 -19.23 3.41 8.64
N LEU A 34 -18.40 4.32 8.12
CA LEU A 34 -17.01 4.01 7.79
C LEU A 34 -16.17 3.68 9.04
N ILE A 35 -16.41 4.41 10.15
CA ILE A 35 -15.75 4.14 11.42
C ILE A 35 -16.21 2.79 11.99
N ALA A 36 -17.51 2.52 11.97
CA ALA A 36 -18.05 1.25 12.44
C ALA A 36 -17.50 0.06 11.65
N GLY A 37 -17.43 0.18 10.31
CA GLY A 37 -16.81 -0.84 9.45
C GLY A 37 -15.34 -1.09 9.78
N SER A 38 -14.54 -0.03 9.96
CA SER A 38 -13.13 -0.17 10.31
C SER A 38 -12.93 -0.77 11.71
N SER A 39 -13.77 -0.40 12.69
CA SER A 39 -13.75 -0.96 14.04
C SER A 39 -14.13 -2.44 14.05
N PHE A 40 -15.09 -2.83 13.20
CA PHE A 40 -15.49 -4.23 13.04
C PHE A 40 -14.34 -5.08 12.46
N VAL A 41 -13.65 -4.58 11.43
CA VAL A 41 -12.48 -5.27 10.86
C VAL A 41 -11.36 -5.42 11.89
N MET A 42 -11.12 -4.37 12.69
CA MET A 42 -10.12 -4.40 13.77
C MET A 42 -10.49 -5.44 14.83
N TRP A 43 -11.76 -5.47 15.27
CA TRP A 43 -12.24 -6.48 16.19
C TRP A 43 -12.10 -7.91 15.65
N MET A 44 -12.40 -8.13 14.35
CA MET A 44 -12.13 -9.42 13.71
C MET A 44 -10.63 -9.81 13.78
N GLY A 45 -9.73 -8.84 13.59
CA GLY A 45 -8.29 -9.08 13.73
C GLY A 45 -7.90 -9.52 15.15
N GLU A 46 -8.50 -8.92 16.18
CA GLU A 46 -8.30 -9.30 17.57
C GLU A 46 -8.81 -10.70 17.86
N GLN A 47 -10.00 -11.06 17.33
CA GLN A 47 -10.54 -12.41 17.46
C GLN A 47 -9.63 -13.47 16.81
N VAL A 48 -9.01 -13.15 15.68
CA VAL A 48 -8.03 -14.05 15.06
C VAL A 48 -6.78 -14.20 15.91
N ASN A 49 -6.33 -13.14 16.61
CA ASN A 49 -5.19 -13.20 17.54
C ASN A 49 -5.50 -14.09 18.77
N GLU A 50 -6.74 -14.05 19.28
CA GLU A 50 -7.11 -14.81 20.49
C GLU A 50 -7.47 -16.26 20.19
N PHE A 51 -8.22 -16.52 19.14
CA PHE A 51 -8.81 -17.83 18.85
C PHE A 51 -8.31 -18.48 17.56
N GLY A 52 -7.60 -17.72 16.72
CA GLY A 52 -7.13 -18.17 15.42
C GLY A 52 -5.68 -18.61 15.41
N VAL A 53 -5.12 -18.69 14.19
CA VAL A 53 -3.73 -19.05 13.95
C VAL A 53 -2.98 -17.85 13.40
N GLY A 54 -1.88 -17.47 14.05
CA GLY A 54 -1.00 -16.41 13.58
C GLY A 54 -1.44 -15.00 14.01
N ASN A 55 -0.99 -13.98 13.28
CA ASN A 55 -1.28 -12.58 13.59
C ASN A 55 -2.47 -12.10 12.77
N GLY A 56 -3.59 -11.71 13.44
CA GLY A 56 -4.83 -11.28 12.79
C GLY A 56 -4.68 -10.07 11.90
N ILE A 57 -3.82 -9.10 12.27
CA ILE A 57 -3.54 -7.91 11.44
C ILE A 57 -2.86 -8.34 10.14
N SER A 58 -1.90 -9.26 10.22
CA SER A 58 -1.22 -9.80 9.03
C SER A 58 -2.16 -10.54 8.11
N ILE A 59 -3.13 -11.30 8.65
CA ILE A 59 -4.15 -12.00 7.87
C ILE A 59 -5.08 -11.02 7.17
N ILE A 60 -5.51 -9.95 7.83
CA ILE A 60 -6.35 -8.91 7.24
C ILE A 60 -5.61 -8.20 6.09
N LEU A 61 -4.34 -7.84 6.30
CA LEU A 61 -3.51 -7.24 5.25
C LEU A 61 -3.32 -8.20 4.06
N PHE A 62 -3.05 -9.47 4.33
CA PHE A 62 -2.94 -10.52 3.31
C PHE A 62 -4.24 -10.66 2.51
N ALA A 63 -5.40 -10.72 3.18
CA ALA A 63 -6.70 -10.79 2.53
C ALA A 63 -6.96 -9.55 1.65
N GLY A 64 -6.56 -8.36 2.10
CA GLY A 64 -6.67 -7.12 1.33
C GLY A 64 -5.80 -7.12 0.05
N ILE A 65 -4.61 -7.73 0.11
CA ILE A 65 -3.75 -7.91 -1.06
C ILE A 65 -4.36 -8.98 -1.99
N LEU A 66 -4.80 -10.10 -1.44
CA LEU A 66 -5.37 -11.21 -2.20
C LEU A 66 -6.65 -10.80 -2.95
N ALA A 67 -7.48 -9.95 -2.36
CA ALA A 67 -8.68 -9.41 -2.98
C ALA A 67 -8.40 -8.62 -4.27
N ARG A 68 -7.19 -8.11 -4.46
CA ARG A 68 -6.77 -7.38 -5.67
C ARG A 68 -6.20 -8.28 -6.77
N VAL A 69 -5.86 -9.52 -6.44
CA VAL A 69 -5.24 -10.48 -7.38
C VAL A 69 -6.11 -10.74 -8.63
N PRO A 70 -7.44 -10.91 -8.54
CA PRO A 70 -8.27 -11.09 -9.73
C PRO A 70 -8.18 -9.91 -10.71
N ASN A 71 -8.21 -8.67 -10.19
CA ASN A 71 -8.06 -7.47 -11.01
C ASN A 71 -6.66 -7.34 -11.62
N MET A 72 -5.64 -7.78 -10.89
CA MET A 72 -4.26 -7.80 -11.38
C MET A 72 -4.11 -8.83 -12.52
N ILE A 73 -4.70 -10.00 -12.38
CA ILE A 73 -4.68 -11.05 -13.43
C ILE A 73 -5.43 -10.55 -14.67
N SER A 74 -6.63 -9.97 -14.52
CA SER A 74 -7.37 -9.42 -15.67
C SER A 74 -6.57 -8.32 -16.36
N GLY A 75 -5.95 -7.40 -15.61
CA GLY A 75 -5.07 -6.37 -16.17
C GLY A 75 -3.86 -6.93 -16.93
N MET A 76 -3.26 -8.02 -16.44
CA MET A 76 -2.17 -8.70 -17.16
C MET A 76 -2.66 -9.33 -18.46
N ILE A 77 -3.83 -9.97 -18.45
CA ILE A 77 -4.44 -10.56 -19.66
C ILE A 77 -4.74 -9.48 -20.68
N ASP A 78 -5.33 -8.37 -20.25
CA ASP A 78 -5.65 -7.24 -21.11
C ASP A 78 -4.39 -6.57 -21.64
N GLY A 79 -3.34 -6.46 -20.84
CA GLY A 79 -2.03 -5.97 -21.27
C GLY A 79 -1.40 -6.82 -22.38
N VAL A 80 -1.50 -8.16 -22.29
CA VAL A 80 -1.02 -9.06 -23.35
C VAL A 80 -1.88 -8.96 -24.60
N ARG A 81 -3.20 -8.86 -24.44
CA ARG A 81 -4.11 -8.67 -25.59
C ARG A 81 -3.82 -7.37 -26.31
N THR A 82 -3.63 -6.28 -25.59
CA THR A 82 -3.25 -4.99 -26.16
C THR A 82 -1.92 -5.08 -26.88
N TRP A 83 -0.91 -5.71 -26.27
CA TRP A 83 0.39 -5.92 -26.89
C TRP A 83 0.29 -6.72 -28.18
N SER A 84 -0.46 -7.84 -28.17
CA SER A 84 -0.66 -8.67 -29.38
C SER A 84 -1.43 -7.91 -30.46
N GLY A 85 -2.42 -7.09 -30.08
CA GLY A 85 -3.18 -6.24 -31.01
C GLY A 85 -2.32 -5.14 -31.64
N VAL A 86 -1.41 -4.54 -30.88
CA VAL A 86 -0.44 -3.56 -31.39
C VAL A 86 0.54 -4.23 -32.36
N GLN A 87 1.06 -5.41 -32.05
CA GLN A 87 1.96 -6.17 -32.92
C GLN A 87 1.27 -6.61 -34.23
N ALA A 88 -0.01 -6.97 -34.17
CA ALA A 88 -0.82 -7.33 -35.33
C ALA A 88 -1.29 -6.11 -36.15
N GLY A 89 -1.03 -4.89 -35.70
CA GLY A 89 -1.51 -3.65 -36.34
C GLY A 89 -3.01 -3.41 -36.21
N SER A 90 -3.71 -4.23 -35.40
CA SER A 90 -5.17 -4.11 -35.19
C SER A 90 -5.53 -3.04 -34.14
N ILE A 91 -4.60 -2.70 -33.25
CA ILE A 91 -4.74 -1.65 -32.25
C ILE A 91 -3.71 -0.56 -32.54
N THR A 92 -4.18 0.59 -32.97
CA THR A 92 -3.38 1.79 -33.23
C THR A 92 -3.87 2.93 -32.35
N LEU A 93 -3.03 3.93 -32.10
CA LEU A 93 -3.42 5.12 -31.35
C LEU A 93 -4.66 5.79 -31.98
N GLU A 94 -4.70 5.91 -33.32
CA GLU A 94 -5.81 6.52 -34.05
C GLU A 94 -7.11 5.72 -33.92
N SER A 95 -7.03 4.37 -33.96
CA SER A 95 -8.21 3.52 -33.80
C SER A 95 -8.81 3.60 -32.40
N LEU A 96 -7.95 3.77 -31.39
CA LEU A 96 -8.40 3.95 -29.99
C LEU A 96 -9.01 5.34 -29.79
N ILE A 97 -8.38 6.40 -30.30
CA ILE A 97 -8.90 7.77 -30.20
C ILE A 97 -10.28 7.84 -30.85
N SER A 98 -10.41 7.36 -32.08
CA SER A 98 -11.72 7.36 -32.81
C SER A 98 -12.79 6.55 -32.06
N GLY A 99 -12.40 5.44 -31.43
CA GLY A 99 -13.28 4.64 -30.59
C GLY A 99 -13.79 5.41 -29.37
N TYR A 100 -12.91 6.11 -28.65
CA TYR A 100 -13.30 6.93 -27.49
C TYR A 100 -14.10 8.18 -27.87
N GLU A 101 -13.77 8.84 -28.99
CA GLU A 101 -14.54 9.97 -29.52
C GLU A 101 -15.95 9.54 -29.90
N SER A 102 -16.11 8.37 -30.53
CA SER A 102 -17.43 7.82 -30.87
C SER A 102 -18.25 7.44 -29.62
N ALA A 103 -17.58 7.16 -28.48
CA ALA A 103 -18.21 6.93 -27.20
C ALA A 103 -18.56 8.22 -26.43
N GLY A 104 -18.28 9.40 -27.01
CA GLY A 104 -18.65 10.70 -26.45
C GLY A 104 -17.60 11.38 -25.60
N TYR A 105 -16.34 10.88 -25.60
CA TYR A 105 -15.23 11.55 -24.89
C TYR A 105 -14.73 12.76 -25.68
N SER A 106 -14.28 13.81 -25.00
CA SER A 106 -13.59 14.92 -25.65
C SER A 106 -12.26 14.46 -26.25
N ALA A 107 -11.79 15.12 -27.31
CA ALA A 107 -10.55 14.74 -28.01
C ALA A 107 -9.34 14.59 -27.09
N ASP A 108 -9.19 15.48 -26.10
CA ASP A 108 -8.09 15.43 -25.11
C ASP A 108 -8.21 14.22 -24.19
N LEU A 109 -9.42 13.92 -23.70
CA LEU A 109 -9.67 12.74 -22.87
C LEU A 109 -9.53 11.45 -23.68
N ALA A 110 -10.01 11.42 -24.92
CA ALA A 110 -9.86 10.28 -25.81
C ALA A 110 -8.40 9.95 -26.06
N LYS A 111 -7.58 10.97 -26.31
CA LYS A 111 -6.12 10.80 -26.46
C LYS A 111 -5.46 10.29 -25.19
N GLN A 112 -5.78 10.88 -24.05
CA GLN A 112 -5.23 10.43 -22.77
C GLN A 112 -5.59 8.98 -22.43
N GLN A 113 -6.82 8.57 -22.69
CA GLN A 113 -7.27 7.18 -22.49
C GLN A 113 -6.60 6.22 -23.47
N ALA A 114 -6.47 6.61 -24.74
CA ALA A 114 -5.79 5.80 -25.75
C ALA A 114 -4.30 5.59 -25.41
N GLU A 115 -3.60 6.64 -24.98
CA GLU A 115 -2.21 6.55 -24.52
C GLU A 115 -2.08 5.67 -23.27
N ALA A 116 -3.02 5.75 -22.33
CA ALA A 116 -3.04 4.91 -21.13
C ALA A 116 -3.22 3.42 -21.49
N VAL A 117 -4.10 3.10 -22.43
CA VAL A 117 -4.30 1.73 -22.92
C VAL A 117 -3.04 1.21 -23.60
N LEU A 118 -2.42 1.99 -24.49
CA LEU A 118 -1.16 1.60 -25.15
C LEU A 118 -0.02 1.44 -24.15
N GLY A 119 0.05 2.33 -23.16
CA GLY A 119 1.03 2.24 -22.04
C GLY A 119 0.83 1.03 -21.14
N SER A 120 -0.35 0.42 -21.15
CA SER A 120 -0.63 -0.83 -20.42
C SER A 120 -0.22 -2.10 -21.19
N ALA A 121 0.19 -1.98 -22.46
CA ALA A 121 0.63 -3.12 -23.26
C ALA A 121 1.85 -3.80 -22.67
N ILE A 122 1.73 -5.07 -22.31
CA ILE A 122 2.80 -5.85 -21.68
C ILE A 122 3.10 -7.05 -22.55
N ALA A 123 4.36 -7.17 -22.96
CA ALA A 123 4.82 -8.35 -23.68
C ALA A 123 4.72 -9.62 -22.79
N PRO A 124 4.38 -10.79 -23.33
CA PRO A 124 4.25 -12.03 -22.54
C PRO A 124 5.50 -12.38 -21.73
N TRP A 125 6.69 -12.13 -22.28
CA TRP A 125 7.95 -12.31 -21.55
C TRP A 125 8.12 -11.33 -20.38
N GLY A 126 7.55 -10.13 -20.48
CA GLY A 126 7.52 -9.13 -19.40
C GLY A 126 6.71 -9.61 -18.20
N ILE A 127 5.59 -10.30 -18.43
CA ILE A 127 4.81 -10.94 -17.35
C ILE A 127 5.61 -12.07 -16.69
N ALA A 128 6.28 -12.89 -17.47
CA ALA A 128 7.13 -13.95 -16.93
C ALA A 128 8.26 -13.38 -16.04
N LEU A 129 8.91 -12.32 -16.51
CA LEU A 129 9.95 -11.62 -15.75
C LEU A 129 9.40 -10.97 -14.47
N LEU A 130 8.21 -10.37 -14.53
CA LEU A 130 7.52 -9.80 -13.37
C LEU A 130 7.20 -10.88 -12.34
N LEU A 131 6.65 -12.02 -12.74
CA LEU A 131 6.34 -13.13 -11.84
C LEU A 131 7.60 -13.70 -11.17
N VAL A 132 8.67 -13.90 -11.94
CA VAL A 132 9.96 -14.35 -11.39
C VAL A 132 10.51 -13.30 -10.41
N GLY A 133 10.42 -12.02 -10.74
CA GLY A 133 10.84 -10.93 -9.87
C GLY A 133 10.07 -10.88 -8.56
N VAL A 134 8.74 -11.05 -8.61
CA VAL A 134 7.89 -11.11 -7.41
C VAL A 134 8.25 -12.32 -6.55
N LEU A 135 8.42 -13.50 -7.15
CA LEU A 135 8.83 -14.69 -6.40
C LEU A 135 10.21 -14.52 -5.76
N ALA A 136 11.19 -13.97 -6.49
CA ALA A 136 12.51 -13.68 -5.95
C ALA A 136 12.45 -12.70 -4.79
N LEU A 137 11.61 -11.67 -4.89
CA LEU A 137 11.40 -10.68 -3.84
C LEU A 137 10.74 -11.31 -2.60
N ILE A 138 9.76 -12.20 -2.77
CA ILE A 138 9.13 -12.93 -1.66
C ILE A 138 10.18 -13.79 -0.94
N VAL A 139 10.95 -14.57 -1.68
CA VAL A 139 12.03 -15.40 -1.10
C VAL A 139 13.04 -14.54 -0.34
N PHE A 140 13.43 -13.40 -0.91
CA PHE A 140 14.37 -12.47 -0.27
C PHE A 140 13.80 -11.89 1.03
N ILE A 141 12.53 -11.48 1.04
CA ILE A 141 11.86 -10.95 2.23
C ILE A 141 11.78 -12.02 3.33
N VAL A 142 11.37 -13.25 2.97
CA VAL A 142 11.30 -14.37 3.93
C VAL A 142 12.68 -14.67 4.51
N PHE A 143 13.70 -14.72 3.67
CA PHE A 143 15.08 -14.96 4.11
C PHE A 143 15.56 -13.90 5.12
N ILE A 144 15.29 -12.62 4.86
CA ILE A 144 15.66 -11.54 5.80
C ILE A 144 14.81 -11.57 7.07
N SER A 145 13.51 -11.88 6.96
CA SER A 145 12.60 -11.91 8.10
C SER A 145 12.90 -13.05 9.07
N ASP A 146 13.40 -14.17 8.55
CA ASP A 146 13.83 -15.32 9.37
C ASP A 146 15.29 -15.25 9.81
N ALA A 147 16.05 -14.26 9.31
CA ALA A 147 17.44 -14.08 9.71
C ALA A 147 17.58 -13.73 11.18
N GLU A 148 18.41 -14.50 11.91
CA GLU A 148 18.69 -14.33 13.33
C GLU A 148 20.17 -14.07 13.58
N ARG A 149 20.46 -13.08 14.42
CA ARG A 149 21.80 -12.87 14.95
C ARG A 149 21.91 -13.62 16.29
N ARG A 150 22.77 -14.63 16.35
CA ARG A 150 23.01 -15.41 17.57
C ARG A 150 24.11 -14.77 18.38
N ILE A 151 23.77 -14.27 19.57
CA ILE A 151 24.72 -13.67 20.51
C ILE A 151 25.11 -14.75 21.54
N PRO A 152 26.40 -15.11 21.67
CA PRO A 152 26.82 -16.09 22.66
C PRO A 152 26.70 -15.48 24.07
N VAL A 153 25.94 -16.12 24.92
CA VAL A 153 25.78 -15.75 26.34
C VAL A 153 26.45 -16.81 27.20
N GLN A 154 27.36 -16.39 28.06
CA GLN A 154 28.00 -17.25 29.04
C GLN A 154 27.29 -17.15 30.40
N TYR A 155 26.71 -18.24 30.85
CA TYR A 155 26.13 -18.29 32.18
C TYR A 155 27.23 -18.57 33.22
N ALA A 156 27.19 -17.83 34.33
CA ALA A 156 28.08 -18.05 35.47
C ALA A 156 27.86 -19.45 36.06
N LYS A 157 28.96 -20.14 36.36
CA LYS A 157 28.91 -21.44 37.03
C LYS A 157 28.29 -21.25 38.43
N ARG A 158 27.23 -22.00 38.73
CA ARG A 158 26.59 -22.00 40.07
C ARG A 158 26.99 -23.24 40.81
N GLN A 159 27.56 -23.07 42.01
CA GLN A 159 27.89 -24.17 42.91
C GLN A 159 26.71 -24.42 43.84
N VAL A 160 26.18 -25.65 43.81
CA VAL A 160 25.13 -26.10 44.72
C VAL A 160 25.70 -27.30 45.49
N GLY A 161 26.14 -27.04 46.73
CA GLY A 161 26.84 -28.01 47.56
C GLY A 161 28.21 -28.38 46.98
N ARG A 162 28.51 -29.68 46.86
CA ARG A 162 29.76 -30.22 46.30
C ARG A 162 29.78 -30.39 44.78
N LYS A 163 28.65 -30.11 44.10
CA LYS A 163 28.54 -30.26 42.64
C LYS A 163 28.51 -28.90 41.95
N MET A 164 29.36 -28.73 40.93
CA MET A 164 29.32 -27.57 40.03
C MET A 164 28.30 -27.82 38.93
N TYR A 165 27.30 -26.95 38.86
CA TYR A 165 26.32 -26.90 37.77
C TYR A 165 26.55 -25.63 36.94
N GLY A 166 26.62 -25.75 35.62
CA GLY A 166 26.75 -24.63 34.71
C GLY A 166 28.02 -24.68 33.89
N GLY A 167 28.08 -23.86 32.91
CA GLY A 167 29.13 -23.80 31.90
C GLY A 167 28.64 -24.16 30.49
N GLN A 168 27.32 -24.34 30.28
CA GLN A 168 26.79 -24.37 28.93
C GLN A 168 26.71 -22.96 28.36
N SER A 169 27.40 -22.72 27.25
CA SER A 169 27.24 -21.53 26.47
C SER A 169 25.93 -21.65 25.70
N THR A 170 24.99 -20.78 25.98
CA THR A 170 23.71 -20.67 25.23
C THR A 170 23.79 -19.47 24.32
N THR A 171 23.13 -19.53 23.17
CA THR A 171 23.03 -18.42 22.26
C THR A 171 21.66 -17.77 22.38
N LEU A 172 21.63 -16.43 22.49
CA LEU A 172 20.40 -15.65 22.44
C LEU A 172 20.11 -15.31 20.98
N PRO A 173 19.03 -15.85 20.37
CA PRO A 173 18.66 -15.50 19.01
C PRO A 173 17.94 -14.15 19.02
N VAL A 174 18.47 -13.18 18.27
CA VAL A 174 17.87 -11.86 18.06
C VAL A 174 17.49 -11.75 16.59
N LYS A 175 16.21 -11.54 16.26
CA LYS A 175 15.76 -11.38 14.89
C LYS A 175 16.34 -10.09 14.30
N VAL A 176 16.80 -10.14 13.05
CA VAL A 176 17.33 -8.96 12.34
C VAL A 176 16.22 -7.94 12.06
N ASN A 177 15.03 -8.41 11.72
CA ASN A 177 13.85 -7.56 11.51
C ASN A 177 12.87 -7.74 12.67
N MET A 178 13.03 -6.97 13.74
CA MET A 178 12.11 -6.98 14.89
C MET A 178 10.89 -6.07 14.65
N SER A 179 11.04 -5.03 13.86
CA SER A 179 10.00 -4.01 13.64
C SER A 179 8.83 -4.50 12.77
N GLY A 180 9.05 -5.51 11.94
CA GLY A 180 8.03 -6.08 11.05
C GLY A 180 7.45 -5.06 10.06
N VAL A 181 6.13 -5.04 9.92
CA VAL A 181 5.39 -4.20 8.97
C VAL A 181 4.98 -2.84 9.58
N LEU A 182 5.02 -2.70 10.92
CA LEU A 182 4.53 -1.52 11.62
C LEU A 182 5.13 -0.19 11.12
N PRO A 183 6.45 -0.06 10.91
CA PRO A 183 7.05 1.17 10.41
C PRO A 183 6.48 1.64 9.08
N ILE A 184 6.19 0.70 8.18
CA ILE A 184 5.62 0.98 6.85
C ILE A 184 4.20 1.53 6.99
N ILE A 185 3.39 0.94 7.86
CA ILE A 185 2.01 1.38 8.11
C ILE A 185 1.98 2.81 8.67
N PHE A 186 2.87 3.13 9.62
CA PHE A 186 2.97 4.49 10.18
C PHE A 186 3.48 5.49 9.15
N ALA A 187 4.54 5.15 8.41
CA ALA A 187 5.05 6.01 7.34
C ALA A 187 3.97 6.29 6.30
N GLN A 188 3.22 5.28 5.86
CA GLN A 188 2.13 5.42 4.91
C GLN A 188 1.00 6.30 5.45
N SER A 189 0.62 6.12 6.72
CA SER A 189 -0.44 6.90 7.35
C SER A 189 -0.08 8.39 7.39
N ILE A 190 1.17 8.73 7.71
CA ILE A 190 1.65 10.12 7.73
C ILE A 190 1.82 10.66 6.31
N ALA A 191 2.35 9.86 5.38
CA ALA A 191 2.53 10.29 3.99
C ALA A 191 1.19 10.59 3.28
N MET A 192 0.10 9.94 3.68
CA MET A 192 -1.24 10.22 3.15
C MET A 192 -1.88 11.50 3.72
N LEU A 193 -1.44 12.01 4.87
CA LEU A 193 -2.05 13.18 5.48
C LEU A 193 -2.03 14.43 4.59
N PRO A 194 -0.90 14.82 3.95
CA PRO A 194 -0.86 15.99 3.09
C PRO A 194 -1.80 15.87 1.88
N ALA A 195 -1.85 14.69 1.24
CA ALA A 195 -2.75 14.43 0.12
C ALA A 195 -4.23 14.49 0.56
N THR A 196 -4.54 13.99 1.77
CA THR A 196 -5.87 14.09 2.34
C THR A 196 -6.25 15.54 2.63
N ILE A 197 -5.33 16.35 3.20
CA ILE A 197 -5.56 17.78 3.46
C ILE A 197 -5.74 18.54 2.13
N ALA A 198 -4.94 18.23 1.11
CA ALA A 198 -5.06 18.84 -0.21
C ALA A 198 -6.43 18.56 -0.86
N ALA A 199 -7.03 17.41 -0.59
CA ALA A 199 -8.38 17.09 -1.09
C ALA A 199 -9.49 17.99 -0.48
N PHE A 200 -9.26 18.61 0.68
CA PHE A 200 -10.19 19.57 1.29
C PHE A 200 -10.08 20.98 0.72
N LEU A 201 -8.92 21.32 0.16
CA LEU A 201 -8.67 22.64 -0.38
C LEU A 201 -9.25 22.78 -1.79
N PRO A 202 -9.75 23.96 -2.19
CA PRO A 202 -10.12 24.19 -3.57
C PRO A 202 -8.92 23.96 -4.48
N ALA A 203 -9.19 23.51 -5.72
CA ALA A 203 -8.14 23.25 -6.70
C ALA A 203 -7.24 24.50 -6.83
N PRO A 204 -5.94 24.39 -6.57
CA PRO A 204 -5.04 25.53 -6.62
C PRO A 204 -4.91 26.01 -8.06
N GLN A 205 -4.79 27.33 -8.23
CA GLN A 205 -4.54 27.94 -9.53
C GLN A 205 -3.11 27.61 -10.00
N GLU A 206 -2.97 27.34 -11.30
CA GLU A 206 -1.66 27.15 -11.90
C GLU A 206 -0.75 28.36 -11.66
N GLY A 207 0.48 28.08 -11.22
CA GLY A 207 1.45 29.13 -10.85
C GLY A 207 1.42 29.58 -9.39
N SER A 208 0.48 29.11 -8.56
CA SER A 208 0.49 29.37 -7.12
C SER A 208 1.53 28.49 -6.40
N PHE A 209 2.12 29.01 -5.29
CA PHE A 209 2.97 28.22 -4.40
C PHE A 209 2.30 26.92 -3.94
N TRP A 210 0.98 26.98 -3.68
CA TRP A 210 0.18 25.81 -3.32
C TRP A 210 0.09 24.77 -4.42
N TYR A 211 0.05 25.19 -5.68
CA TYR A 211 0.06 24.26 -6.83
C TYR A 211 1.38 23.45 -6.86
N GLY A 212 2.51 24.15 -6.74
CA GLY A 212 3.81 23.49 -6.68
C GLY A 212 3.97 22.56 -5.47
N PHE A 213 3.44 22.95 -4.31
CA PHE A 213 3.48 22.15 -3.10
C PHE A 213 2.63 20.87 -3.23
N ILE A 214 1.40 20.96 -3.75
CA ILE A 214 0.52 19.79 -3.97
C ILE A 214 1.12 18.87 -5.04
N GLN A 215 1.71 19.41 -6.10
CA GLN A 215 2.39 18.62 -7.12
C GLN A 215 3.64 17.89 -6.57
N ALA A 216 4.36 18.52 -5.65
CA ALA A 216 5.52 17.90 -4.99
C ALA A 216 5.12 16.74 -4.05
N ILE A 217 3.91 16.79 -3.48
CA ILE A 217 3.37 15.77 -2.57
C ILE A 217 2.57 14.69 -3.33
N ASP A 218 2.32 14.89 -4.63
CA ASP A 218 1.66 13.86 -5.43
C ASP A 218 2.46 12.54 -5.37
N THR A 219 1.74 11.44 -5.25
CA THR A 219 2.28 10.07 -5.18
C THR A 219 3.18 9.71 -6.36
N LYS A 220 3.07 10.44 -7.47
CA LYS A 220 3.92 10.29 -8.66
C LYS A 220 5.23 11.10 -8.58
N SER A 221 5.37 12.00 -7.61
CA SER A 221 6.54 12.84 -7.47
C SER A 221 7.73 12.08 -6.89
N VAL A 222 8.92 12.31 -7.43
CA VAL A 222 10.18 11.76 -6.91
C VAL A 222 10.43 12.24 -5.47
N LEU A 223 10.04 13.49 -5.16
CA LEU A 223 10.18 14.06 -3.82
C LEU A 223 9.33 13.31 -2.79
N TYR A 224 8.08 12.97 -3.14
CA TYR A 224 7.21 12.14 -2.30
C TYR A 224 7.85 10.76 -2.04
N MET A 225 8.37 10.12 -3.08
CA MET A 225 9.00 8.81 -2.97
C MET A 225 10.22 8.84 -2.04
N LEU A 226 11.07 9.86 -2.15
CA LEU A 226 12.22 10.04 -1.26
C LEU A 226 11.80 10.33 0.19
N ALA A 227 10.83 11.21 0.39
CA ALA A 227 10.31 11.52 1.72
C ALA A 227 9.69 10.29 2.38
N TYR A 228 8.90 9.52 1.64
CA TYR A 228 8.30 8.28 2.11
C TYR A 228 9.37 7.23 2.49
N PHE A 229 10.40 7.07 1.66
CA PHE A 229 11.52 6.18 1.95
C PHE A 229 12.28 6.59 3.23
N LEU A 230 12.57 7.87 3.40
CA LEU A 230 13.21 8.39 4.62
C LEU A 230 12.34 8.20 5.86
N MET A 231 11.02 8.37 5.74
CA MET A 231 10.08 8.10 6.83
C MET A 231 10.08 6.62 7.23
N ILE A 232 10.10 5.70 6.26
CA ILE A 232 10.18 4.26 6.56
C ILE A 232 11.46 3.95 7.36
N ILE A 233 12.61 4.49 6.93
CA ILE A 233 13.88 4.29 7.64
C ILE A 233 13.81 4.88 9.06
N GLY A 234 13.30 6.10 9.20
CA GLY A 234 13.14 6.77 10.49
C GLY A 234 12.26 5.99 11.45
N PHE A 235 11.10 5.52 10.99
CA PHE A 235 10.21 4.69 11.80
C PHE A 235 10.79 3.32 12.11
N SER A 236 11.50 2.69 11.16
CA SER A 236 12.19 1.43 11.43
C SER A 236 13.24 1.58 12.53
N TYR A 237 14.03 2.65 12.48
CA TYR A 237 15.00 2.96 13.53
C TYR A 237 14.34 3.23 14.87
N PHE A 238 13.29 4.03 14.90
CA PHE A 238 12.53 4.35 16.10
C PHE A 238 11.95 3.09 16.75
N TYR A 239 11.31 2.20 15.97
CA TYR A 239 10.78 0.94 16.48
C TYR A 239 11.87 -0.01 16.96
N ALA A 240 12.98 -0.11 16.24
CA ALA A 240 14.12 -0.92 16.67
C ALA A 240 14.65 -0.45 18.03
N THR A 241 14.75 0.87 18.23
CA THR A 241 15.24 1.45 19.51
C THR A 241 14.28 1.20 20.69
N ILE A 242 12.97 1.09 20.45
CA ILE A 242 11.99 0.78 21.51
C ILE A 242 12.02 -0.70 21.88
N GLN A 243 12.32 -1.59 20.94
CA GLN A 243 12.32 -3.03 21.15
C GLN A 243 13.63 -3.57 21.73
N PHE A 244 14.72 -2.82 21.65
CA PHE A 244 16.03 -3.09 22.27
C PHE A 244 16.19 -2.32 23.57
#